data_ae06846c417ee88824d5e226886b9c5c
#
_entry.id   ae06846c417ee88824d5e226886b9c5c
#
_cell.length_a   1.000
_cell.length_b   1.000
_cell.length_c   1.000
_cell.angle_alpha   90.00
_cell.angle_beta   90.00
_cell.angle_gamma   90.00
#
_symmetry.space_group_name_H-M   'P 1'
#
loop_
_entity.id
_entity.type
_entity.pdbx_description
1 polymer ?
#
loop_
_entity_poly.entity_id
_entity_poly.type
_entity_poly.pdbx_seq_one_letter_code
_entity_poly.pdbx_strand_id
1 'polypeptide(L)'
;MSLNTLLTQFDSVLVLDTETTGINCKTDEIIELAVLQARPENGALVAADEMDVFIRLSPGRTLPPAITRLTGITEDQLVSEGIEKTDAAQRFCRMLTGGRTLIVAYNAQFDLCFLYYFLRRLGQAAALKGVKLLDAMTVYKDRRPYPHKLANAVDAYRLKTQNTHRAIDDAKATLELLAAMDEERPDLAEYLNLFGYNPRYGVSGPKIASVHYLPQGYDNAQPLYMHNLTIPL
;
A
#
# COMPACT_ATOMS: atom_id res chain seq x y z
N MET A 1 -4.29 -7.02 17.50
CA MET A 1 -4.61 -7.68 16.22
C MET A 1 -3.67 -8.85 16.06
N SER A 2 -4.18 -10.05 15.83
CA SER A 2 -3.35 -11.24 15.65
C SER A 2 -3.13 -11.46 14.15
N LEU A 3 -1.91 -11.21 13.66
CA LEU A 3 -1.45 -11.55 12.31
C LEU A 3 -0.33 -12.58 12.45
N ASN A 4 -0.70 -13.79 12.84
CA ASN A 4 0.26 -14.81 13.25
C ASN A 4 1.27 -15.24 12.17
N THR A 5 0.84 -15.29 10.91
CA THR A 5 1.70 -15.69 9.78
C THR A 5 2.75 -14.65 9.42
N LEU A 6 2.48 -13.36 9.60
CA LEU A 6 3.44 -12.29 9.32
C LEU A 6 4.38 -12.03 10.50
N LEU A 7 3.96 -12.32 11.74
CA LEU A 7 4.72 -12.05 12.96
C LEU A 7 6.05 -12.78 13.03
N THR A 8 6.13 -13.99 12.45
CA THR A 8 7.36 -14.82 12.49
C THR A 8 8.35 -14.46 11.40
N GLN A 9 7.93 -13.73 10.37
CA GLN A 9 8.76 -13.46 9.19
C GLN A 9 9.36 -12.06 9.17
N PHE A 10 8.70 -11.06 9.80
CA PHE A 10 9.07 -9.66 9.71
C PHE A 10 9.28 -9.02 11.08
N ASP A 11 10.25 -8.14 11.16
CA ASP A 11 10.54 -7.34 12.34
C ASP A 11 9.73 -6.04 12.35
N SER A 12 9.20 -5.64 11.17
CA SER A 12 8.37 -4.47 10.99
C SER A 12 7.40 -4.64 9.81
N VAL A 13 6.15 -4.22 10.00
CA VAL A 13 5.13 -4.13 8.95
C VAL A 13 4.75 -2.67 8.78
N LEU A 14 4.94 -2.12 7.58
CA LEU A 14 4.54 -0.76 7.20
C LEU A 14 3.30 -0.85 6.33
N VAL A 15 2.18 -0.34 6.82
CA VAL A 15 0.96 -0.19 6.01
C VAL A 15 0.90 1.25 5.54
N LEU A 16 0.89 1.46 4.23
CA LEU A 16 0.92 2.80 3.66
C LEU A 16 -0.20 3.04 2.65
N ASP A 17 -0.50 4.31 2.47
CA ASP A 17 -1.36 4.83 1.42
C ASP A 17 -0.84 6.18 0.95
N THR A 18 -1.16 6.58 -0.28
CA THR A 18 -0.70 7.85 -0.86
C THR A 18 -1.83 8.57 -1.59
N GLU A 19 -1.98 9.87 -1.30
CA GLU A 19 -2.73 10.76 -2.18
C GLU A 19 -1.80 11.46 -3.15
N THR A 20 -2.23 11.61 -4.40
CA THR A 20 -1.39 12.06 -5.50
C THR A 20 -2.07 13.10 -6.37
N THR A 21 -1.29 13.85 -7.16
CA THR A 21 -1.84 14.84 -8.12
C THR A 21 -2.48 14.20 -9.36
N GLY A 22 -2.36 12.89 -9.53
CA GLY A 22 -2.88 12.14 -10.68
C GLY A 22 -2.46 10.68 -10.65
N ILE A 23 -2.52 10.00 -11.78
CA ILE A 23 -2.33 8.53 -11.84
C ILE A 23 -0.98 8.10 -12.44
N ASN A 24 -0.19 9.00 -12.93
CA ASN A 24 1.09 8.69 -13.59
C ASN A 24 2.27 8.91 -12.63
N CYS A 25 2.74 7.86 -12.00
CA CYS A 25 3.85 7.91 -11.04
C CYS A 25 5.17 8.50 -11.58
N LYS A 26 5.33 8.60 -12.91
CA LYS A 26 6.52 9.22 -13.53
C LYS A 26 6.43 10.74 -13.61
N THR A 27 5.24 11.31 -13.62
CA THR A 27 5.01 12.75 -13.83
C THR A 27 4.24 13.40 -12.72
N ASP A 28 3.36 12.66 -12.06
CA ASP A 28 2.55 13.18 -10.96
C ASP A 28 3.31 13.08 -9.63
N GLU A 29 2.80 13.72 -8.60
CA GLU A 29 3.47 13.89 -7.32
C GLU A 29 2.63 13.34 -6.18
N ILE A 30 3.27 12.79 -5.15
CA ILE A 30 2.64 12.48 -3.87
C ILE A 30 2.39 13.79 -3.15
N ILE A 31 1.18 13.99 -2.66
CA ILE A 31 0.75 15.16 -1.88
C ILE A 31 0.41 14.82 -0.42
N GLU A 32 0.07 13.57 -0.13
CA GLU A 32 -0.04 13.03 1.21
C GLU A 32 0.61 11.65 1.24
N LEU A 33 1.40 11.37 2.27
CA LEU A 33 1.99 10.06 2.52
C LEU A 33 1.70 9.66 3.95
N ALA A 34 0.88 8.63 4.12
CA ALA A 34 0.61 8.02 5.39
C ALA A 34 1.28 6.66 5.50
N VAL A 35 1.89 6.38 6.64
CA VAL A 35 2.53 5.11 6.95
C VAL A 35 2.26 4.73 8.40
N LEU A 36 1.67 3.58 8.62
CA LEU A 36 1.52 2.97 9.93
C LEU A 36 2.60 1.91 10.10
N GLN A 37 3.46 2.06 11.08
CA GLN A 37 4.41 1.01 11.44
C GLN A 37 3.85 0.17 12.58
N ALA A 38 3.76 -1.12 12.35
CA ALA A 38 3.47 -2.11 13.38
C ALA A 38 4.64 -3.06 13.56
N ARG A 39 4.86 -3.51 14.80
CA ARG A 39 5.91 -4.47 15.17
C ARG A 39 5.32 -5.64 15.92
N PRO A 40 5.91 -6.85 15.76
CA PRO A 40 5.50 -7.99 16.57
C PRO A 40 5.95 -7.78 18.03
N GLU A 41 4.99 -7.85 18.91
CA GLU A 41 5.20 -7.78 20.35
C GLU A 41 4.22 -8.72 21.07
N ASN A 42 4.74 -9.64 21.90
CA ASN A 42 3.94 -10.61 22.66
C ASN A 42 2.90 -11.40 21.81
N GLY A 43 3.26 -11.76 20.57
CA GLY A 43 2.39 -12.53 19.67
C GLY A 43 1.30 -11.72 18.96
N ALA A 44 1.36 -10.39 18.99
CA ALA A 44 0.45 -9.49 18.27
C ALA A 44 1.24 -8.42 17.51
N LEU A 45 0.63 -7.82 16.48
CA LEU A 45 1.14 -6.59 15.90
C LEU A 45 0.68 -5.39 16.75
N VAL A 46 1.66 -4.64 17.25
CA VAL A 46 1.44 -3.43 18.03
C VAL A 46 1.88 -2.22 17.20
N ALA A 47 1.05 -1.17 17.20
CA ALA A 47 1.42 0.09 16.58
C ALA A 47 2.69 0.64 17.24
N ALA A 48 3.71 0.91 16.44
CA ALA A 48 5.03 1.35 16.89
C ALA A 48 5.34 2.79 16.51
N ASP A 49 4.90 3.22 15.32
CA ASP A 49 5.12 4.57 14.80
C ASP A 49 4.05 4.91 13.75
N GLU A 50 3.80 6.19 13.55
CA GLU A 50 2.87 6.71 12.55
C GLU A 50 3.48 7.93 11.85
N MET A 51 3.41 7.96 10.55
CA MET A 51 3.73 9.12 9.73
C MET A 51 2.51 9.46 8.88
N ASP A 52 1.98 10.67 9.06
CA ASP A 52 0.96 11.25 8.19
C ASP A 52 1.39 12.67 7.87
N VAL A 53 1.75 12.90 6.60
CA VAL A 53 2.34 14.17 6.19
C VAL A 53 1.83 14.63 4.83
N PHE A 54 1.48 15.90 4.74
CA PHE A 54 1.36 16.58 3.46
C PHE A 54 2.74 16.89 2.89
N ILE A 55 2.85 16.83 1.57
CA ILE A 55 4.09 17.08 0.83
C ILE A 55 3.87 18.23 -0.12
N ARG A 56 4.72 19.25 -0.05
CA ARG A 56 4.66 20.41 -0.93
C ARG A 56 4.81 20.04 -2.39
N LEU A 57 4.01 20.69 -3.24
CA LEU A 57 4.18 20.59 -4.68
C LEU A 57 5.53 21.17 -5.14
N SER A 58 6.04 20.65 -6.23
CA SER A 58 7.19 21.26 -6.91
C SER A 58 6.85 22.67 -7.40
N PRO A 59 7.83 23.60 -7.46
CA PRO A 59 7.61 24.94 -7.98
C PRO A 59 6.94 24.92 -9.37
N GLY A 60 5.90 25.73 -9.52
CA GLY A 60 5.13 25.85 -10.77
C GLY A 60 4.11 24.73 -11.01
N ARG A 61 3.96 23.81 -10.08
CA ARG A 61 2.87 22.82 -10.09
C ARG A 61 1.66 23.38 -9.36
N THR A 62 0.48 22.96 -9.81
CA THR A 62 -0.81 23.25 -9.16
C THR A 62 -1.55 21.95 -8.87
N LEU A 63 -2.41 21.97 -7.87
CA LEU A 63 -3.23 20.82 -7.51
C LEU A 63 -4.47 20.78 -8.43
N PRO A 64 -4.68 19.70 -9.20
CA PRO A 64 -5.87 19.59 -10.04
C PRO A 64 -7.16 19.66 -9.22
N PRO A 65 -8.17 20.47 -9.60
CA PRO A 65 -9.41 20.58 -8.83
C PRO A 65 -10.17 19.27 -8.63
N ALA A 66 -9.95 18.27 -9.51
CA ALA A 66 -10.53 16.95 -9.37
C ALA A 66 -9.93 16.21 -8.17
N ILE A 67 -8.64 16.39 -7.88
CA ILE A 67 -7.96 15.80 -6.73
C ILE A 67 -8.48 16.40 -5.43
N THR A 68 -8.59 17.76 -5.36
CA THR A 68 -9.19 18.42 -4.19
C THR A 68 -10.63 17.92 -3.93
N ARG A 69 -11.44 17.71 -4.98
CA ARG A 69 -12.79 17.14 -4.78
C ARG A 69 -12.79 15.70 -4.28
N LEU A 70 -11.76 14.92 -4.64
CA LEU A 70 -11.64 13.51 -4.25
C LEU A 70 -11.13 13.37 -2.82
N THR A 71 -10.05 14.08 -2.48
CA THR A 71 -9.27 13.90 -1.24
C THR A 71 -9.61 14.93 -0.16
N GLY A 72 -10.25 16.04 -0.55
CA GLY A 72 -10.46 17.22 0.32
C GLY A 72 -9.19 18.05 0.55
N ILE A 73 -8.02 17.61 0.06
CA ILE A 73 -6.76 18.33 0.22
C ILE A 73 -6.79 19.59 -0.68
N THR A 74 -6.34 20.70 -0.13
CA THR A 74 -6.26 21.99 -0.84
C THR A 74 -4.81 22.40 -1.08
N GLU A 75 -4.61 23.26 -2.07
CA GLU A 75 -3.28 23.82 -2.36
C GLU A 75 -2.75 24.65 -1.18
N ASP A 76 -3.65 25.41 -0.51
CA ASP A 76 -3.31 26.19 0.69
C ASP A 76 -2.81 25.29 1.85
N GLN A 77 -3.41 24.12 2.04
CA GLN A 77 -2.93 23.13 3.02
C GLN A 77 -1.55 22.61 2.63
N LEU A 78 -1.29 22.30 1.37
CA LEU A 78 0.03 21.84 0.94
C LEU A 78 1.10 22.92 1.14
N VAL A 79 0.75 24.20 1.03
CA VAL A 79 1.65 25.32 1.27
C VAL A 79 1.90 25.52 2.76
N SER A 80 0.83 25.52 3.58
CA SER A 80 0.92 25.86 5.03
C SER A 80 1.41 24.70 5.90
N GLU A 81 0.97 23.48 5.62
CA GLU A 81 1.21 22.29 6.44
C GLU A 81 2.18 21.30 5.80
N GLY A 82 2.36 21.40 4.47
CA GLY A 82 3.21 20.48 3.72
C GLY A 82 4.69 20.61 4.10
N ILE A 83 5.36 19.48 4.19
CA ILE A 83 6.81 19.41 4.39
C ILE A 83 7.56 19.26 3.06
N GLU A 84 8.86 19.48 3.08
CA GLU A 84 9.71 19.28 1.92
C GLU A 84 9.80 17.80 1.54
N LYS A 85 9.92 17.51 0.24
CA LYS A 85 10.04 16.14 -0.29
C LYS A 85 11.22 15.38 0.32
N THR A 86 12.33 16.06 0.56
CA THR A 86 13.52 15.49 1.21
C THR A 86 13.24 15.03 2.64
N ASP A 87 12.47 15.82 3.40
CA ASP A 87 12.14 15.51 4.79
C ASP A 87 11.15 14.33 4.87
N ALA A 88 10.14 14.31 3.98
CA ALA A 88 9.22 13.20 3.87
C ALA A 88 9.95 11.88 3.52
N ALA A 89 10.84 11.93 2.52
CA ALA A 89 11.64 10.78 2.13
C ALA A 89 12.56 10.29 3.25
N GLN A 90 13.22 11.18 3.99
CA GLN A 90 14.07 10.83 5.13
C GLN A 90 13.27 10.20 6.27
N ARG A 91 12.06 10.74 6.58
CA ARG A 91 11.16 10.16 7.60
C ARG A 91 10.75 8.76 7.20
N PHE A 92 10.29 8.57 5.96
CA PHE A 92 9.93 7.26 5.44
C PHE A 92 11.10 6.26 5.49
N CYS A 93 12.28 6.65 5.00
CA CYS A 93 13.46 5.78 4.99
C CYS A 93 13.89 5.36 6.41
N ARG A 94 13.70 6.21 7.43
CA ARG A 94 13.95 5.82 8.83
C ARG A 94 13.04 4.70 9.31
N MET A 95 11.77 4.67 8.86
CA MET A 95 10.83 3.61 9.22
C MET A 95 11.21 2.25 8.61
N LEU A 96 11.99 2.24 7.51
CA LEU A 96 12.51 1.03 6.88
C LEU A 96 13.74 0.43 7.60
N THR A 97 14.32 1.15 8.55
CA THR A 97 15.53 0.69 9.25
C THR A 97 15.16 -0.24 10.40
N GLY A 98 15.97 -1.28 10.63
CA GLY A 98 15.83 -2.11 11.84
C GLY A 98 15.43 -3.54 11.63
N GLY A 99 15.52 -4.09 10.39
CA GLY A 99 15.29 -5.51 10.18
C GLY A 99 14.53 -5.85 8.90
N ARG A 100 13.93 -7.03 8.89
CA ARG A 100 13.10 -7.51 7.77
C ARG A 100 11.79 -6.75 7.74
N THR A 101 11.58 -5.96 6.71
CA THR A 101 10.40 -5.10 6.58
C THR A 101 9.46 -5.64 5.51
N LEU A 102 8.17 -5.66 5.83
CA LEU A 102 7.06 -5.83 4.90
C LEU A 102 6.39 -4.48 4.66
N ILE A 103 6.21 -4.10 3.41
CA ILE A 103 5.33 -2.99 3.03
C ILE A 103 4.01 -3.55 2.50
N VAL A 104 2.91 -2.99 2.99
CA VAL A 104 1.55 -3.35 2.61
C VAL A 104 0.81 -2.10 2.15
N ALA A 105 0.01 -2.22 1.09
CA ALA A 105 -0.96 -1.20 0.68
C ALA A 105 -2.20 -1.86 0.06
N TYR A 106 -3.28 -1.10 -0.10
CA TYR A 106 -4.45 -1.54 -0.86
C TYR A 106 -4.32 -1.06 -2.31
N ASN A 107 -4.23 -1.98 -3.27
CA ASN A 107 -3.77 -1.70 -4.63
C ASN A 107 -2.31 -1.24 -4.67
N ALA A 108 -1.46 -1.98 -3.97
CA ALA A 108 -0.07 -1.65 -3.68
C ALA A 108 0.78 -1.32 -4.92
N GLN A 109 0.41 -1.80 -6.10
CA GLN A 109 1.06 -1.43 -7.36
C GLN A 109 1.09 0.08 -7.58
N PHE A 110 -0.01 0.78 -7.24
CA PHE A 110 -0.12 2.23 -7.39
C PHE A 110 0.85 2.96 -6.45
N ASP A 111 0.69 2.74 -5.15
CA ASP A 111 1.47 3.43 -4.11
C ASP A 111 2.97 3.16 -4.21
N LEU A 112 3.35 1.90 -4.46
CA LEU A 112 4.74 1.51 -4.58
C LEU A 112 5.41 2.09 -5.83
N CYS A 113 4.68 2.25 -6.94
CA CYS A 113 5.21 2.95 -8.10
C CYS A 113 5.46 4.43 -7.80
N PHE A 114 4.51 5.12 -7.17
CA PHE A 114 4.68 6.51 -6.76
C PHE A 114 5.83 6.66 -5.77
N LEU A 115 5.89 5.83 -4.73
CA LEU A 115 6.95 5.84 -3.74
C LEU A 115 8.34 5.59 -4.35
N TYR A 116 8.44 4.61 -5.26
CA TYR A 116 9.70 4.34 -5.95
C TYR A 116 10.18 5.56 -6.75
N TYR A 117 9.34 6.19 -7.56
CA TYR A 117 9.73 7.36 -8.35
C TYR A 117 9.99 8.58 -7.48
N PHE A 118 9.25 8.74 -6.38
CA PHE A 118 9.49 9.77 -5.38
C PHE A 118 10.89 9.63 -4.78
N LEU A 119 11.23 8.47 -4.23
CA LEU A 119 12.54 8.19 -3.65
C LEU A 119 13.66 8.23 -4.69
N ARG A 120 13.41 7.76 -5.93
CA ARG A 120 14.39 7.78 -7.01
C ARG A 120 14.81 9.20 -7.38
N ARG A 121 13.86 10.15 -7.46
CA ARG A 121 14.15 11.56 -7.73
C ARG A 121 15.06 12.19 -6.67
N LEU A 122 15.01 11.66 -5.46
CA LEU A 122 15.82 12.11 -4.31
C LEU A 122 17.08 11.27 -4.07
N GLY A 123 17.40 10.33 -4.98
CA GLY A 123 18.55 9.45 -4.84
C GLY A 123 18.43 8.37 -3.75
N GLN A 124 17.23 8.12 -3.23
CA GLN A 124 16.98 7.23 -2.07
C GLN A 124 16.29 5.92 -2.42
N ALA A 125 16.06 5.60 -3.70
CA ALA A 125 15.36 4.38 -4.12
C ALA A 125 16.00 3.07 -3.61
N ALA A 126 17.30 3.10 -3.28
CA ALA A 126 18.00 1.96 -2.70
C ALA A 126 17.42 1.51 -1.34
N ALA A 127 16.71 2.40 -0.62
CA ALA A 127 16.06 2.07 0.64
C ALA A 127 14.96 0.98 0.49
N LEU A 128 14.38 0.83 -0.70
CA LEU A 128 13.38 -0.21 -0.99
C LEU A 128 14.01 -1.57 -1.35
N LYS A 129 15.35 -1.67 -1.38
CA LYS A 129 16.01 -2.92 -1.74
C LYS A 129 15.85 -3.96 -0.63
N GLY A 130 15.35 -5.15 -0.99
CA GLY A 130 15.16 -6.26 -0.06
C GLY A 130 13.86 -6.22 0.75
N VAL A 131 13.08 -5.15 0.64
CA VAL A 131 11.75 -5.07 1.26
C VAL A 131 10.80 -6.07 0.60
N LYS A 132 9.98 -6.75 1.42
CA LYS A 132 8.89 -7.59 0.92
C LYS A 132 7.62 -6.75 0.79
N LEU A 133 6.76 -7.16 -0.14
CA LEU A 133 5.58 -6.42 -0.53
C LEU A 133 4.34 -7.31 -0.43
N LEU A 134 3.21 -6.74 0.00
CA LEU A 134 1.91 -7.41 0.00
C LEU A 134 0.84 -6.45 -0.50
N ASP A 135 0.07 -6.89 -1.47
CA ASP A 135 -1.11 -6.17 -1.97
C ASP A 135 -2.38 -6.71 -1.33
N ALA A 136 -2.96 -5.95 -0.42
CA ALA A 136 -4.19 -6.33 0.27
C ALA A 136 -5.37 -6.49 -0.69
N MET A 137 -5.42 -5.74 -1.80
CA MET A 137 -6.46 -5.89 -2.82
C MET A 137 -6.33 -7.24 -3.56
N THR A 138 -5.12 -7.71 -3.83
CA THR A 138 -4.90 -9.04 -4.43
C THR A 138 -5.46 -10.14 -3.53
N VAL A 139 -5.21 -10.07 -2.22
CA VAL A 139 -5.78 -11.02 -1.24
C VAL A 139 -7.31 -10.93 -1.20
N TYR A 140 -7.85 -9.72 -1.13
CA TYR A 140 -9.29 -9.49 -1.07
C TYR A 140 -10.03 -10.05 -2.29
N LYS A 141 -9.47 -9.89 -3.49
CA LYS A 141 -10.03 -10.44 -4.73
C LYS A 141 -10.19 -11.97 -4.74
N ASP A 142 -9.33 -12.67 -4.03
CA ASP A 142 -9.43 -14.14 -3.89
C ASP A 142 -10.48 -14.59 -2.87
N ARG A 143 -11.07 -13.67 -2.14
CA ARG A 143 -11.98 -13.96 -1.03
C ARG A 143 -13.38 -13.42 -1.22
N ARG A 144 -13.54 -12.41 -2.07
CA ARG A 144 -14.83 -11.75 -2.30
C ARG A 144 -15.05 -11.46 -3.78
N PRO A 145 -16.30 -11.54 -4.25
CA PRO A 145 -16.64 -11.12 -5.59
C PRO A 145 -16.48 -9.61 -5.79
N TYR A 146 -16.46 -9.18 -7.05
CA TYR A 146 -16.52 -7.76 -7.41
C TYR A 146 -17.74 -7.07 -6.73
N PRO A 147 -17.62 -5.80 -6.26
CA PRO A 147 -16.54 -4.84 -6.50
C PRO A 147 -15.38 -4.91 -5.47
N HIS A 148 -14.19 -4.40 -5.87
CA HIS A 148 -12.94 -4.54 -5.10
C HIS A 148 -12.29 -3.20 -4.72
N LYS A 149 -13.08 -2.14 -4.48
CA LYS A 149 -12.57 -0.91 -3.85
C LYS A 149 -12.36 -1.14 -2.35
N LEU A 150 -11.49 -0.35 -1.71
CA LEU A 150 -11.25 -0.44 -0.27
C LEU A 150 -12.55 -0.28 0.54
N ALA A 151 -13.42 0.67 0.16
CA ALA A 151 -14.74 0.84 0.78
C ALA A 151 -15.58 -0.46 0.76
N ASN A 152 -15.53 -1.22 -0.34
CA ASN A 152 -16.25 -2.50 -0.42
C ASN A 152 -15.64 -3.57 0.49
N ALA A 153 -14.31 -3.54 0.67
CA ALA A 153 -13.64 -4.44 1.61
C ALA A 153 -13.99 -4.08 3.07
N VAL A 154 -14.02 -2.79 3.40
CA VAL A 154 -14.48 -2.26 4.70
C VAL A 154 -15.88 -2.77 5.02
N ASP A 155 -16.82 -2.63 4.08
CA ASP A 155 -18.21 -3.10 4.24
C ASP A 155 -18.29 -4.63 4.38
N ALA A 156 -17.59 -5.36 3.50
CA ALA A 156 -17.64 -6.82 3.46
C ALA A 156 -17.12 -7.47 4.75
N TYR A 157 -16.10 -6.87 5.37
CA TYR A 157 -15.51 -7.34 6.63
C TYR A 157 -16.07 -6.61 7.86
N ARG A 158 -17.02 -5.66 7.68
CA ARG A 158 -17.64 -4.86 8.75
C ARG A 158 -16.60 -4.18 9.63
N LEU A 159 -15.60 -3.59 8.98
CA LEU A 159 -14.51 -2.91 9.69
C LEU A 159 -15.01 -1.65 10.37
N LYS A 160 -14.32 -1.23 11.43
CA LYS A 160 -14.66 -0.01 12.20
C LYS A 160 -14.12 1.24 11.53
N THR A 161 -12.92 1.14 10.97
CA THR A 161 -12.27 2.22 10.22
C THR A 161 -12.94 2.39 8.86
N GLN A 162 -13.17 3.64 8.46
CA GLN A 162 -13.80 3.97 7.18
C GLN A 162 -12.75 4.40 6.15
N ASN A 163 -13.02 4.15 4.89
CA ASN A 163 -12.28 4.75 3.78
C ASN A 163 -12.82 6.17 3.55
N THR A 164 -11.98 7.18 3.71
CA THR A 164 -12.35 8.60 3.61
C THR A 164 -11.63 9.34 2.49
N HIS A 165 -10.75 8.67 1.74
CA HIS A 165 -9.79 9.29 0.81
C HIS A 165 -8.83 10.26 1.51
N ARG A 166 -8.48 9.96 2.76
CA ARG A 166 -7.33 10.48 3.46
C ARG A 166 -6.38 9.30 3.67
N ALA A 167 -5.13 9.48 3.29
CA ALA A 167 -4.16 8.39 3.26
C ALA A 167 -4.04 7.66 4.60
N ILE A 168 -4.10 8.40 5.72
CA ILE A 168 -4.01 7.79 7.05
C ILE A 168 -5.21 6.89 7.40
N ASP A 169 -6.43 7.30 7.00
CA ASP A 169 -7.64 6.51 7.27
C ASP A 169 -7.64 5.25 6.40
N ASP A 170 -7.21 5.38 5.15
CA ASP A 170 -7.13 4.26 4.20
C ASP A 170 -6.03 3.27 4.60
N ALA A 171 -4.89 3.74 5.12
CA ALA A 171 -3.87 2.89 5.73
C ALA A 171 -4.39 2.15 6.98
N LYS A 172 -5.14 2.83 7.86
CA LYS A 172 -5.79 2.22 9.05
C LYS A 172 -6.82 1.16 8.64
N ALA A 173 -7.66 1.47 7.67
CA ALA A 173 -8.63 0.51 7.12
C ALA A 173 -7.93 -0.71 6.51
N THR A 174 -6.84 -0.50 5.79
CA THR A 174 -6.03 -1.58 5.21
C THR A 174 -5.40 -2.48 6.29
N LEU A 175 -4.89 -1.92 7.38
CA LEU A 175 -4.35 -2.70 8.50
C LEU A 175 -5.45 -3.54 9.19
N GLU A 176 -6.62 -2.95 9.42
CA GLU A 176 -7.76 -3.66 10.00
C GLU A 176 -8.27 -4.77 9.08
N LEU A 177 -8.31 -4.50 7.76
CA LEU A 177 -8.66 -5.49 6.74
C LEU A 177 -7.69 -6.68 6.75
N LEU A 178 -6.39 -6.42 6.80
CA LEU A 178 -5.38 -7.50 6.87
C LEU A 178 -5.63 -8.41 8.07
N ALA A 179 -5.90 -7.84 9.24
CA ALA A 179 -6.19 -8.62 10.44
C ALA A 179 -7.44 -9.51 10.26
N ALA A 180 -8.51 -8.94 9.69
CA ALA A 180 -9.74 -9.68 9.43
C ALA A 180 -9.54 -10.78 8.37
N MET A 181 -8.73 -10.51 7.35
CA MET A 181 -8.39 -11.51 6.34
C MET A 181 -7.51 -12.64 6.90
N ASP A 182 -6.57 -12.34 7.79
CA ASP A 182 -5.73 -13.35 8.42
C ASP A 182 -6.53 -14.24 9.40
N GLU A 183 -7.50 -13.65 10.11
CA GLU A 183 -8.42 -14.40 10.97
C GLU A 183 -9.33 -15.33 10.17
N GLU A 184 -9.81 -14.89 9.01
CA GLU A 184 -10.62 -15.71 8.11
C GLU A 184 -9.83 -16.90 7.55
N ARG A 185 -8.61 -16.65 7.08
CA ARG A 185 -7.70 -17.65 6.52
C ARG A 185 -6.23 -17.19 6.66
N PRO A 186 -5.40 -17.89 7.46
CA PRO A 186 -4.06 -17.45 7.80
C PRO A 186 -3.03 -17.80 6.70
N ASP A 187 -3.25 -17.32 5.48
CA ASP A 187 -2.44 -17.58 4.29
C ASP A 187 -1.80 -16.31 3.67
N LEU A 188 -1.78 -15.20 4.39
CA LEU A 188 -1.25 -13.94 3.89
C LEU A 188 0.22 -14.05 3.43
N ALA A 189 0.98 -14.95 4.04
CA ALA A 189 2.38 -15.19 3.68
C ALA A 189 2.56 -15.70 2.24
N GLU A 190 1.58 -16.42 1.71
CA GLU A 190 1.60 -16.95 0.34
C GLU A 190 1.47 -15.85 -0.73
N TYR A 191 1.00 -14.67 -0.34
CA TYR A 191 0.87 -13.51 -1.23
C TYR A 191 2.08 -12.56 -1.19
N LEU A 192 3.14 -12.92 -0.49
CA LEU A 192 4.34 -12.08 -0.43
C LEU A 192 4.98 -11.93 -1.80
N ASN A 193 5.12 -10.68 -2.25
CA ASN A 193 5.59 -10.31 -3.59
C ASN A 193 4.76 -10.92 -4.74
N LEU A 194 3.49 -11.25 -4.50
CA LEU A 194 2.55 -11.76 -5.48
C LEU A 194 1.42 -10.77 -5.70
N PHE A 195 1.34 -10.19 -6.91
CA PHE A 195 0.30 -9.23 -7.26
C PHE A 195 -0.58 -9.76 -8.40
N GLY A 196 -1.89 -9.73 -8.15
CA GLY A 196 -2.89 -10.05 -9.15
C GLY A 196 -3.18 -8.87 -10.07
N TYR A 197 -3.26 -9.09 -11.37
CA TYR A 197 -3.69 -8.08 -12.32
C TYR A 197 -4.89 -8.55 -13.16
N ASN A 198 -5.74 -7.62 -13.58
CA ASN A 198 -6.86 -7.95 -14.47
C ASN A 198 -6.33 -8.22 -15.87
N PRO A 199 -6.57 -9.43 -16.43
CA PRO A 199 -6.05 -9.82 -17.77
C PRO A 199 -6.48 -8.88 -18.89
N ARG A 200 -7.65 -8.23 -18.75
CA ARG A 200 -8.17 -7.29 -19.75
C ARG A 200 -7.35 -6.00 -19.85
N TYR A 201 -6.78 -5.53 -18.72
CA TYR A 201 -6.10 -4.25 -18.66
C TYR A 201 -4.59 -4.37 -18.46
N GLY A 202 -4.11 -5.56 -18.08
CA GLY A 202 -2.70 -5.77 -17.74
C GLY A 202 -2.29 -5.16 -16.41
N VAL A 203 -0.98 -5.09 -16.15
CA VAL A 203 -0.43 -4.46 -14.97
C VAL A 203 -0.47 -2.94 -15.13
N SER A 204 -1.01 -2.24 -14.16
CA SER A 204 -1.06 -0.78 -14.14
C SER A 204 0.34 -0.20 -13.85
N GLY A 205 0.86 0.60 -14.79
CA GLY A 205 2.15 1.26 -14.62
C GLY A 205 3.37 0.33 -14.76
N PRO A 206 4.56 0.79 -14.33
CA PRO A 206 5.79 0.02 -14.39
C PRO A 206 5.77 -1.19 -13.46
N LYS A 207 6.23 -2.35 -13.93
CA LYS A 207 6.38 -3.54 -13.09
C LYS A 207 7.50 -3.35 -12.06
N ILE A 208 7.24 -3.81 -10.84
CA ILE A 208 8.20 -3.85 -9.74
C ILE A 208 9.00 -5.14 -9.86
N ALA A 209 10.33 -5.06 -9.93
CA ALA A 209 11.19 -6.20 -10.24
C ALA A 209 11.10 -7.36 -9.22
N SER A 210 10.80 -7.05 -7.95
CA SER A 210 10.65 -8.06 -6.89
C SER A 210 9.26 -8.70 -6.84
N VAL A 211 8.32 -8.27 -7.69
CA VAL A 211 6.94 -8.74 -7.68
C VAL A 211 6.69 -9.74 -8.79
N HIS A 212 6.08 -10.85 -8.42
CA HIS A 212 5.52 -11.81 -9.36
C HIS A 212 4.08 -11.43 -9.69
N TYR A 213 3.80 -11.24 -10.99
CA TYR A 213 2.48 -10.80 -11.46
C TYR A 213 1.72 -11.96 -12.07
N LEU A 214 0.53 -12.25 -11.55
CA LEU A 214 -0.37 -13.26 -12.12
C LEU A 214 -1.68 -12.66 -12.59
N PRO A 215 -2.26 -13.17 -13.68
CA PRO A 215 -3.61 -12.81 -14.07
C PRO A 215 -4.61 -13.25 -13.01
N GLN A 216 -5.45 -12.30 -12.55
CA GLN A 216 -6.47 -12.53 -11.54
C GLN A 216 -7.83 -12.06 -12.06
N GLY A 217 -8.76 -12.99 -12.23
CA GLY A 217 -10.14 -12.71 -12.61
C GLY A 217 -10.98 -12.17 -11.46
N TYR A 218 -12.29 -12.07 -11.70
CA TYR A 218 -13.25 -11.69 -10.67
C TYR A 218 -13.88 -12.90 -9.97
N ASP A 219 -13.81 -14.07 -10.60
CA ASP A 219 -14.35 -15.33 -10.10
C ASP A 219 -13.20 -16.36 -10.04
N ASN A 220 -12.50 -16.39 -8.93
CA ASN A 220 -11.39 -17.30 -8.73
C ASN A 220 -11.86 -18.52 -7.92
N ALA A 221 -11.84 -19.70 -8.52
CA ALA A 221 -12.15 -20.96 -7.84
C ALA A 221 -11.06 -21.38 -6.84
N GLN A 222 -9.85 -20.85 -6.99
CA GLN A 222 -8.69 -21.15 -6.15
C GLN A 222 -7.91 -19.86 -5.86
N PRO A 223 -7.22 -19.78 -4.70
CA PRO A 223 -6.32 -18.68 -4.39
C PRO A 223 -5.25 -18.48 -5.45
N LEU A 224 -4.88 -17.21 -5.70
CA LEU A 224 -3.94 -16.83 -6.76
C LEU A 224 -2.59 -17.53 -6.64
N TYR A 225 -2.08 -17.73 -5.43
CA TYR A 225 -0.80 -18.41 -5.20
C TYR A 225 -0.80 -19.88 -5.64
N MET A 226 -1.96 -20.53 -5.74
CA MET A 226 -2.06 -21.91 -6.24
C MET A 226 -1.93 -22.00 -7.75
N HIS A 227 -2.15 -20.91 -8.48
CA HIS A 227 -1.98 -20.88 -9.94
C HIS A 227 -0.52 -21.06 -10.39
N ASN A 228 0.46 -20.79 -9.51
CA ASN A 228 1.88 -21.02 -9.80
C ASN A 228 2.29 -22.47 -9.81
N LEU A 229 1.50 -23.36 -9.20
CA LEU A 229 1.84 -24.79 -9.08
C LEU A 229 1.51 -25.59 -10.33
N THR A 230 0.86 -24.97 -11.32
CA THR A 230 0.37 -25.63 -12.53
C THR A 230 1.13 -25.29 -13.82
N ILE A 231 2.22 -24.51 -13.76
CA ILE A 231 3.09 -24.27 -14.91
C ILE A 231 4.18 -25.36 -14.90
N PRO A 232 4.16 -26.34 -15.82
CA PRO A 232 5.28 -27.28 -15.96
C PRO A 232 6.56 -26.51 -16.33
N LEU A 233 7.66 -26.84 -15.69
CA LEU A 233 9.02 -26.38 -16.04
C LEU A 233 9.37 -26.71 -17.48
#